data_d98135b27fdfa17603b211b05f9219a4
#
_entry.id   d98135b27fdfa17603b211b05f9219a4
#
_cell.length_a   1.000
_cell.length_b   1.000
_cell.length_c   1.000
_cell.angle_alpha   90.00
_cell.angle_beta   90.00
_cell.angle_gamma   90.00
#
_symmetry.space_group_name_H-M   'P 1'
#
loop_
_entity.id
_entity.type
_entity.pdbx_description
1 polymer ?
#
loop_
_entity_poly.entity_id
_entity_poly.type
_entity_poly.pdbx_seq_one_letter_code
_entity_poly.pdbx_strand_id
1 'polypeptide(L)'
;MSRQSLTYIGGPTALLEVGGVRLLTDPTFDPPGAEYRAGSYVLRKTRGPAIGVHALGRIDAVLLSHDHHFDNLDGSGRSLLARAPRVLAPKAAANRLGGTVVGLDPWETAELPGPGRPLRVTATPARHDNRGVWVP
;
A
#
# COMPACT_ATOMS: atom_id res chain seq x y z
N MET A 1 -9.66 -24.08 9.09
CA MET A 1 -8.46 -23.30 8.72
C MET A 1 -8.88 -22.11 7.87
N SER A 2 -8.50 -20.91 8.25
CA SER A 2 -8.75 -19.74 7.42
C SER A 2 -7.91 -19.86 6.13
N ARG A 3 -8.59 -19.76 4.99
CA ARG A 3 -7.95 -19.78 3.67
C ARG A 3 -7.05 -18.53 3.53
N GLN A 4 -5.82 -18.73 3.14
CA GLN A 4 -4.95 -17.61 2.75
C GLN A 4 -5.02 -17.46 1.23
N SER A 5 -5.14 -16.23 0.76
CA SER A 5 -5.16 -15.95 -0.67
C SER A 5 -4.40 -14.66 -0.99
N LEU A 6 -3.89 -14.59 -2.21
CA LEU A 6 -3.30 -13.41 -2.81
C LEU A 6 -3.95 -13.19 -4.15
N THR A 7 -4.51 -11.99 -4.35
CA THR A 7 -5.03 -11.55 -5.63
C THR A 7 -4.13 -10.45 -6.17
N TYR A 8 -3.43 -10.71 -7.26
CA TYR A 8 -2.58 -9.73 -7.91
C TYR A 8 -3.44 -8.74 -8.71
N ILE A 9 -3.29 -7.45 -8.46
CA ILE A 9 -4.09 -6.39 -9.08
C ILE A 9 -3.30 -5.67 -10.16
N GLY A 10 -2.03 -5.40 -9.94
CA GLY A 10 -1.15 -4.78 -10.92
C GLY A 10 -0.02 -3.98 -10.29
N GLY A 11 1.17 -3.98 -10.90
CA GLY A 11 2.35 -3.34 -10.33
C GLY A 11 2.63 -3.85 -8.92
N PRO A 12 2.76 -2.98 -7.91
CA PRO A 12 2.97 -3.39 -6.53
C PRO A 12 1.66 -3.69 -5.78
N THR A 13 0.52 -3.54 -6.44
CA THR A 13 -0.80 -3.64 -5.81
C THR A 13 -1.30 -5.08 -5.79
N ALA A 14 -1.52 -5.60 -4.61
CA ALA A 14 -2.11 -6.91 -4.37
C ALA A 14 -3.07 -6.87 -3.18
N LEU A 15 -4.07 -7.73 -3.22
CA LEU A 15 -4.99 -7.97 -2.12
C LEU A 15 -4.60 -9.29 -1.45
N LEU A 16 -4.29 -9.22 -0.17
CA LEU A 16 -3.95 -10.36 0.66
C LEU A 16 -5.11 -10.66 1.60
N GLU A 17 -5.46 -11.93 1.73
CA GLU A 17 -6.41 -12.40 2.74
C GLU A 17 -5.70 -13.37 3.66
N VAL A 18 -5.49 -12.97 4.91
CA VAL A 18 -4.74 -13.74 5.90
C VAL A 18 -5.50 -13.72 7.22
N GLY A 19 -5.84 -14.89 7.74
CA GLY A 19 -6.54 -14.99 9.03
C GLY A 19 -7.89 -14.25 9.07
N GLY A 20 -8.55 -14.07 7.94
CA GLY A 20 -9.78 -13.30 7.80
C GLY A 20 -9.60 -11.79 7.76
N VAL A 21 -8.35 -11.31 7.73
CA VAL A 21 -7.98 -9.90 7.55
C VAL A 21 -7.63 -9.66 6.08
N ARG A 22 -8.15 -8.59 5.49
CA ARG A 22 -7.93 -8.21 4.10
C ARG A 22 -7.00 -7.00 4.02
N LEU A 23 -5.84 -7.20 3.42
CA LEU A 23 -4.77 -6.21 3.31
C LEU A 23 -4.57 -5.83 1.85
N LEU A 24 -4.45 -4.54 1.59
CA LEU A 24 -4.12 -4.03 0.26
C LEU A 24 -2.71 -3.45 0.29
N THR A 25 -1.85 -3.88 -0.63
CA THR A 25 -0.49 -3.34 -0.75
C THR A 25 -0.45 -2.19 -1.76
N ASP A 26 0.35 -1.18 -1.50
CA ASP A 26 0.76 -0.09 -2.41
C ASP A 26 -0.30 0.24 -3.49
N PRO A 27 -1.38 0.95 -3.16
CA PRO A 27 -2.53 1.08 -4.03
C PRO A 27 -2.26 1.95 -5.26
N THR A 28 -2.43 1.36 -6.45
CA THR A 28 -2.31 2.03 -7.75
C THR A 28 -3.51 1.68 -8.62
N PHE A 29 -4.48 2.58 -8.70
CA PHE A 29 -5.78 2.35 -9.35
C PHE A 29 -6.11 3.34 -10.46
N ASP A 30 -5.19 4.22 -10.83
CA ASP A 30 -5.41 5.13 -11.96
C ASP A 30 -5.59 4.34 -13.26
N PRO A 31 -6.38 4.85 -14.21
CA PRO A 31 -6.63 4.17 -15.48
C PRO A 31 -5.39 4.15 -16.37
N PRO A 32 -5.37 3.30 -17.41
CA PRO A 32 -4.34 3.35 -18.44
C PRO A 32 -4.31 4.72 -19.08
N GLY A 33 -3.11 5.20 -19.44
CA GLY A 33 -2.90 6.51 -20.03
C GLY A 33 -2.69 7.64 -19.02
N ALA A 34 -2.86 7.41 -17.73
CA ALA A 34 -2.49 8.38 -16.69
C ALA A 34 -1.02 8.76 -16.82
N GLU A 35 -0.71 10.05 -16.72
CA GLU A 35 0.63 10.59 -16.84
C GLU A 35 1.08 11.23 -15.53
N TYR A 36 2.32 10.98 -15.18
CA TYR A 36 2.95 11.51 -13.96
C TYR A 36 4.26 12.19 -14.32
N ARG A 37 4.44 13.42 -13.85
CA ARG A 37 5.69 14.16 -14.05
C ARG A 37 6.65 13.86 -12.89
N ALA A 38 7.83 13.39 -13.23
CA ALA A 38 8.88 13.07 -12.29
C ALA A 38 10.19 13.77 -12.75
N GLY A 39 10.41 14.99 -12.26
CA GLY A 39 11.54 15.81 -12.71
C GLY A 39 11.44 16.15 -14.18
N SER A 40 12.45 15.73 -14.96
CA SER A 40 12.55 16.02 -16.40
C SER A 40 11.85 15.01 -17.31
N TYR A 41 11.24 13.97 -16.75
CA TYR A 41 10.57 12.94 -17.56
C TYR A 41 9.11 12.73 -17.13
N VAL A 42 8.35 12.12 -18.04
CA VAL A 42 6.95 11.79 -17.84
C VAL A 42 6.81 10.27 -17.82
N LEU A 43 6.21 9.74 -16.77
CA LEU A 43 5.80 8.36 -16.70
C LEU A 43 4.37 8.23 -17.19
N ARG A 44 4.09 7.23 -18.00
CA ARG A 44 2.74 6.93 -18.48
C ARG A 44 2.34 5.54 -18.01
N LYS A 45 1.17 5.45 -17.39
CA LYS A 45 0.60 4.17 -16.99
C LYS A 45 0.11 3.40 -18.23
N THR A 46 0.66 2.23 -18.48
CA THR A 46 0.36 1.44 -19.68
C THR A 46 -0.82 0.49 -19.48
N ARG A 47 -1.04 0.04 -18.25
CA ARG A 47 -2.14 -0.88 -17.89
C ARG A 47 -2.86 -0.39 -16.65
N GLY A 48 -4.18 -0.55 -16.64
CA GLY A 48 -5.00 -0.33 -15.46
C GLY A 48 -4.97 -1.52 -14.49
N PRO A 49 -5.61 -1.37 -13.32
CA PRO A 49 -5.72 -2.45 -12.34
C PRO A 49 -6.61 -3.57 -12.89
N ALA A 50 -6.28 -4.83 -12.53
CA ALA A 50 -7.09 -6.00 -12.92
C ALA A 50 -8.50 -5.96 -12.34
N ILE A 51 -8.66 -5.36 -11.15
CA ILE A 51 -9.95 -5.05 -10.53
C ILE A 51 -9.93 -3.59 -10.08
N GLY A 52 -11.04 -2.89 -10.28
CA GLY A 52 -11.18 -1.49 -9.84
C GLY A 52 -11.43 -1.37 -8.34
N VAL A 53 -11.28 -0.16 -7.81
CA VAL A 53 -11.51 0.14 -6.39
C VAL A 53 -12.89 -0.33 -5.92
N HIS A 54 -13.92 -0.17 -6.76
CA HIS A 54 -15.29 -0.56 -6.42
C HIS A 54 -15.50 -2.07 -6.27
N ALA A 55 -14.64 -2.88 -6.87
CA ALA A 55 -14.71 -4.34 -6.80
C ALA A 55 -13.84 -4.96 -5.69
N LEU A 56 -13.06 -4.14 -4.97
CA LEU A 56 -12.20 -4.63 -3.89
C LEU A 56 -13.00 -5.21 -2.71
N GLY A 57 -14.20 -4.69 -2.48
CA GLY A 57 -14.94 -5.00 -1.26
C GLY A 57 -14.29 -4.40 0.00
N ARG A 58 -14.52 -5.02 1.13
CA ARG A 58 -13.96 -4.57 2.42
C ARG A 58 -12.43 -4.70 2.42
N ILE A 59 -11.75 -3.66 2.88
CA ILE A 59 -10.31 -3.65 3.17
C ILE A 59 -10.17 -3.35 4.67
N ASP A 60 -9.37 -4.10 5.37
CA ASP A 60 -9.12 -3.89 6.81
C ASP A 60 -7.92 -2.98 7.04
N ALA A 61 -6.90 -3.07 6.20
CA ALA A 61 -5.77 -2.14 6.23
C ALA A 61 -5.08 -2.05 4.87
N VAL A 62 -4.37 -0.94 4.67
CA VAL A 62 -3.42 -0.74 3.58
C VAL A 62 -2.01 -0.85 4.14
N LEU A 63 -1.16 -1.59 3.44
CA LEU A 63 0.28 -1.67 3.70
C LEU A 63 0.99 -0.84 2.63
N LEU A 64 1.59 0.27 3.03
CA LEU A 64 2.27 1.20 2.13
C LEU A 64 3.77 1.12 2.33
N SER A 65 4.51 0.77 1.29
CA SER A 65 5.98 0.67 1.35
C SER A 65 6.65 2.03 1.39
N HIS A 66 6.16 3.00 0.61
CA HIS A 66 6.61 4.39 0.55
C HIS A 66 5.53 5.25 -0.14
N ASP A 67 5.67 6.58 -0.10
CA ASP A 67 4.62 7.50 -0.55
C ASP A 67 5.02 8.46 -1.67
N HIS A 68 6.27 8.44 -2.11
CA HIS A 68 6.81 9.48 -2.98
C HIS A 68 6.98 9.10 -4.46
N HIS A 69 6.54 7.90 -4.85
CA HIS A 69 6.52 7.47 -6.24
C HIS A 69 5.12 7.13 -6.72
N PHE A 70 4.80 7.49 -7.96
CA PHE A 70 3.47 7.25 -8.54
C PHE A 70 3.23 5.78 -8.93
N ASP A 71 4.28 5.02 -9.10
CA ASP A 71 4.22 3.60 -9.43
C ASP A 71 3.89 2.70 -8.23
N ASN A 72 3.91 3.25 -7.02
CA ASN A 72 3.46 2.54 -5.81
C ASN A 72 2.32 3.24 -5.06
N LEU A 73 2.05 4.51 -5.35
CA LEU A 73 0.94 5.26 -4.78
C LEU A 73 0.49 6.34 -5.76
N ASP A 74 -0.48 6.03 -6.59
CA ASP A 74 -1.04 6.96 -7.57
C ASP A 74 -2.18 7.83 -7.00
N GLY A 75 -2.81 8.65 -7.82
CA GLY A 75 -3.87 9.56 -7.39
C GLY A 75 -5.07 8.84 -6.79
N SER A 76 -5.54 7.79 -7.45
CA SER A 76 -6.65 6.97 -6.95
C SER A 76 -6.27 6.21 -5.68
N GLY A 77 -5.02 5.74 -5.60
CA GLY A 77 -4.48 5.12 -4.40
C GLY A 77 -4.45 6.07 -3.20
N ARG A 78 -4.00 7.32 -3.39
CA ARG A 78 -4.05 8.35 -2.33
C ARG A 78 -5.46 8.62 -1.84
N SER A 79 -6.42 8.70 -2.74
CA SER A 79 -7.84 8.87 -2.38
C SER A 79 -8.38 7.68 -1.59
N LEU A 80 -7.89 6.48 -1.87
CA LEU A 80 -8.26 5.28 -1.13
C LEU A 80 -7.69 5.31 0.30
N LEU A 81 -6.44 5.78 0.50
CA LEU A 81 -5.84 5.89 1.82
C LEU A 81 -6.71 6.68 2.80
N ALA A 82 -7.32 7.79 2.32
CA ALA A 82 -8.17 8.64 3.14
C ALA A 82 -9.44 7.93 3.66
N ARG A 83 -9.84 6.84 3.02
CA ARG A 83 -11.03 6.04 3.36
C ARG A 83 -10.71 4.69 3.99
N ALA A 84 -9.44 4.30 3.98
CA ALA A 84 -9.02 3.04 4.57
C ALA A 84 -9.16 3.09 6.10
N PRO A 85 -9.67 2.03 6.75
CA PRO A 85 -9.80 2.00 8.20
C PRO A 85 -8.45 2.14 8.91
N ARG A 86 -7.38 1.66 8.28
CA ARG A 86 -6.02 1.73 8.81
C ARG A 86 -5.00 1.71 7.66
N VAL A 87 -3.96 2.51 7.79
CA VAL A 87 -2.82 2.52 6.89
C VAL A 87 -1.56 2.32 7.72
N LEU A 88 -0.76 1.32 7.38
CA LEU A 88 0.56 1.10 7.96
C LEU A 88 1.61 1.52 6.93
N ALA A 89 2.56 2.35 7.34
CA ALA A 89 3.58 2.92 6.47
C ALA A 89 4.88 3.14 7.25
N PRO A 90 6.02 3.39 6.58
CA PRO A 90 7.20 3.91 7.25
C PRO A 90 6.90 5.25 7.95
N LYS A 91 7.57 5.54 9.06
CA LYS A 91 7.36 6.80 9.81
C LYS A 91 7.52 8.05 8.95
N ALA A 92 8.49 8.05 8.05
CA ALA A 92 8.68 9.17 7.14
C ALA A 92 7.47 9.41 6.22
N ALA A 93 6.87 8.34 5.70
CA ALA A 93 5.64 8.42 4.91
C ALA A 93 4.44 8.84 5.77
N ALA A 94 4.31 8.30 6.97
CA ALA A 94 3.24 8.67 7.90
C ALA A 94 3.29 10.16 8.27
N ASN A 95 4.48 10.71 8.49
CA ASN A 95 4.67 12.14 8.78
C ASN A 95 4.24 13.04 7.61
N ARG A 96 4.49 12.62 6.36
CA ARG A 96 4.07 13.38 5.17
C ARG A 96 2.58 13.26 4.87
N LEU A 97 2.03 12.06 5.02
CA LEU A 97 0.62 11.78 4.73
C LEU A 97 -0.32 12.29 5.83
N GLY A 98 0.13 12.22 7.07
CA GLY A 98 -0.67 12.65 8.23
C GLY A 98 -1.91 11.79 8.48
N GLY A 99 -2.89 12.38 9.14
CA GLY A 99 -4.19 11.74 9.40
C GLY A 99 -4.07 10.50 10.28
N THR A 100 -4.68 9.40 9.83
CA THR A 100 -4.75 8.13 10.55
C THR A 100 -3.67 7.12 10.15
N VAL A 101 -2.66 7.57 9.40
CA VAL A 101 -1.54 6.70 8.98
C VAL A 101 -0.66 6.38 10.18
N VAL A 102 -0.45 5.10 10.42
CA VAL A 102 0.41 4.59 11.50
C VAL A 102 1.80 4.36 10.94
N GLY A 103 2.78 5.12 11.44
CA GLY A 103 4.18 4.98 11.07
C GLY A 103 4.88 3.89 11.88
N LEU A 104 5.62 3.03 11.19
CA LEU A 104 6.43 1.98 11.81
C LEU A 104 7.91 2.20 11.50
N ASP A 105 8.77 2.05 12.51
CA ASP A 105 10.20 1.90 12.32
C ASP A 105 10.54 0.46 11.89
N PRO A 106 11.72 0.24 11.30
CA PRO A 106 12.20 -1.12 11.05
C PRO A 106 12.11 -2.00 12.31
N TRP A 107 11.53 -3.19 12.12
CA TRP A 107 11.27 -4.21 13.15
C TRP A 107 10.16 -3.87 14.16
N GLU A 108 9.51 -2.70 14.04
CA GLU A 108 8.28 -2.46 14.79
C GLU A 108 7.14 -3.32 14.23
N THR A 109 6.25 -3.71 15.13
CA THR A 109 5.08 -4.55 14.83
C THR A 109 3.81 -3.83 15.20
N ALA A 110 2.85 -3.80 14.27
CA ALA A 110 1.48 -3.41 14.54
C ALA A 110 0.57 -4.64 14.58
N GLU A 111 -0.48 -4.60 15.38
CA GLU A 111 -1.52 -5.61 15.42
C GLU A 111 -2.78 -5.11 14.73
N LEU A 112 -3.31 -5.93 13.84
CA LEU A 112 -4.57 -5.68 13.15
C LEU A 112 -5.64 -6.62 13.72
N PRO A 113 -6.80 -6.11 14.13
CA PRO A 113 -7.87 -6.96 14.62
C PRO A 113 -8.35 -7.89 13.51
N GLY A 114 -8.59 -9.13 13.86
CA GLY A 114 -9.13 -10.16 12.98
C GLY A 114 -10.22 -10.95 13.70
N PRO A 115 -10.93 -11.83 12.98
CA PRO A 115 -11.99 -12.64 13.57
C PRO A 115 -11.49 -13.68 14.58
N GLY A 116 -10.21 -13.97 14.58
CA GLY A 116 -9.53 -14.86 15.54
C GLY A 116 -8.47 -14.12 16.32
N ARG A 117 -7.23 -14.61 16.25
CA ARG A 117 -6.09 -13.88 16.82
C ARG A 117 -5.77 -12.66 15.97
N PRO A 118 -5.28 -11.55 16.59
CA PRO A 118 -4.81 -10.40 15.83
C PRO A 118 -3.73 -10.81 14.82
N LEU A 119 -3.77 -10.20 13.63
CA LEU A 119 -2.71 -10.35 12.64
C LEU A 119 -1.59 -9.38 12.99
N ARG A 120 -0.37 -9.90 13.12
CA ARG A 120 0.83 -9.10 13.38
C ARG A 120 1.50 -8.73 12.05
N VAL A 121 1.74 -7.44 11.87
CA VAL A 121 2.46 -6.88 10.71
C VAL A 121 3.75 -6.25 11.23
N THR A 122 4.89 -6.80 10.83
CA THR A 122 6.21 -6.29 11.22
C THR A 122 6.83 -5.55 10.04
N ALA A 123 7.26 -4.31 10.25
CA ALA A 123 8.01 -3.56 9.26
C ALA A 123 9.42 -4.12 9.14
N THR A 124 9.90 -4.32 7.92
CA THR A 124 11.26 -4.74 7.64
C THR A 124 12.01 -3.63 6.90
N PRO A 125 13.30 -3.40 7.18
CA PRO A 125 14.06 -2.42 6.43
C PRO A 125 14.16 -2.84 4.96
N ALA A 126 14.02 -1.87 4.06
CA ALA A 126 14.16 -2.09 2.63
C ALA A 126 15.09 -1.02 2.02
N ARG A 127 15.93 -1.43 1.10
CA ARG A 127 16.76 -0.52 0.32
C ARG A 127 15.97 -0.08 -0.90
N HIS A 128 15.87 1.25 -1.08
CA HIS A 128 15.17 1.83 -2.20
C HIS A 128 16.11 2.62 -3.06
N ASP A 129 16.52 2.40 -4.12
CA ASP A 129 17.41 3.01 -5.10
C ASP A 129 18.88 2.59 -5.03
N ASN A 130 19.61 2.96 -6.11
CA ASN A 130 21.04 2.67 -6.27
C ASN A 130 21.95 3.56 -5.40
N ARG A 131 21.41 4.53 -4.69
CA ARG A 131 22.17 5.46 -3.83
C ARG A 131 22.29 4.98 -2.40
N GLY A 132 21.78 3.80 -2.10
CA GLY A 132 21.83 3.23 -0.76
C GLY A 132 20.94 3.92 0.26
N VAL A 133 19.97 4.69 -0.20
CA VAL A 133 18.97 5.29 0.69
C VAL A 133 18.07 4.19 1.21
N TRP A 134 18.03 4.04 2.51
CA TRP A 134 17.05 3.19 3.18
C TRP A 134 15.72 3.91 3.23
N VAL A 135 14.67 3.26 2.81
CA VAL A 135 13.31 3.71 3.09
C VAL A 135 12.97 3.19 4.49
N PRO A 136 12.90 4.08 5.47
CA PRO A 136 12.58 3.71 6.84
C PRO A 136 11.12 3.26 6.96
#